data_6334676aa47ffbf3908b8e241a600cd6
#
_entry.id   6334676aa47ffbf3908b8e241a600cd6
#
_cell.length_a   1.000
_cell.length_b   1.000
_cell.length_c   1.000
_cell.angle_alpha   90.00
_cell.angle_beta   90.00
_cell.angle_gamma   90.00
#
_symmetry.space_group_name_H-M   'P 1'
#
loop_
_entity.id
_entity.type
_entity.pdbx_description
1 polymer ?
#
loop_
_entity_poly.entity_id
_entity_poly.type
_entity_poly.pdbx_seq_one_letter_code
_entity_poly.pdbx_strand_id
1 'polypeptide(L)'
;PLYIDGARLACAGFLLQQTLASAGIPISDQVFTKNEWGKPRLVSNAVDFSLSHAGNFCVCALDSSPLGVDVELPRISMAVAARCFHPDEAAFLQTLPEEAQKDALLRLWTAKESYLKYLGRGLRVPLDSFCVRLDENGASLQAPGASSALRLHEYTHDGCRICLCTKSPRPPLQ
;
A
#
# COMPACT_ATOMS: atom_id res chain seq x y z
N PRO A 1 -13.11 6.83 -16.97
CA PRO A 1 -12.99 7.94 -16.03
C PRO A 1 -13.17 7.41 -14.62
N LEU A 2 -12.10 7.42 -13.83
CA LEU A 2 -12.17 7.16 -12.39
C LEU A 2 -12.82 8.41 -11.77
N TYR A 3 -14.09 8.31 -11.41
CA TYR A 3 -14.72 9.27 -10.52
C TYR A 3 -14.09 9.07 -9.14
N ILE A 4 -13.17 9.93 -8.79
CA ILE A 4 -12.70 10.06 -7.41
C ILE A 4 -13.78 10.93 -6.74
N ASP A 5 -14.46 10.38 -5.74
CA ASP A 5 -15.40 11.13 -4.90
C ASP A 5 -14.66 12.34 -4.32
N GLY A 6 -15.11 13.55 -4.64
CA GLY A 6 -14.45 14.79 -4.25
C GLY A 6 -14.26 14.93 -2.73
N ALA A 7 -15.13 14.33 -1.92
CA ALA A 7 -14.99 14.27 -0.47
C ALA A 7 -13.76 13.43 -0.03
N ARG A 8 -13.47 12.33 -0.72
CA ARG A 8 -12.32 11.47 -0.41
C ARG A 8 -10.99 12.15 -0.75
N LEU A 9 -10.94 12.88 -1.86
CA LEU A 9 -9.75 13.68 -2.22
C LEU A 9 -9.47 14.77 -1.19
N ALA A 10 -10.52 15.47 -0.72
CA ALA A 10 -10.37 16.50 0.29
C ALA A 10 -9.87 15.91 1.63
N CYS A 11 -10.38 14.75 2.06
CA CYS A 11 -9.91 14.06 3.26
C CYS A 11 -8.47 13.59 3.13
N ALA A 12 -8.08 13.00 2.00
CA ALA A 12 -6.71 12.54 1.78
C ALA A 12 -5.70 13.71 1.74
N GLY A 13 -6.07 14.81 1.06
CA GLY A 13 -5.26 16.03 1.03
C GLY A 13 -5.10 16.67 2.40
N PHE A 14 -6.18 16.79 3.15
CA PHE A 14 -6.15 17.32 4.51
C PHE A 14 -5.30 16.44 5.44
N LEU A 15 -5.51 15.12 5.41
CA LEU A 15 -4.71 14.18 6.19
C LEU A 15 -3.21 14.31 5.88
N LEU A 16 -2.85 14.40 4.59
CA LEU A 16 -1.46 14.59 4.17
C LEU A 16 -0.88 15.89 4.72
N GLN A 17 -1.60 17.02 4.58
CA GLN A 17 -1.14 18.31 5.08
C GLN A 17 -0.88 18.28 6.59
N GLN A 18 -1.82 17.72 7.36
CA GLN A 18 -1.69 17.61 8.82
C GLN A 18 -0.53 16.67 9.21
N THR A 19 -0.38 15.55 8.52
CA THR A 19 0.69 14.59 8.80
C THR A 19 2.06 15.19 8.49
N LEU A 20 2.21 15.93 7.39
CA LEU A 20 3.43 16.64 7.03
C LEU A 20 3.74 17.77 8.04
N ALA A 21 2.74 18.55 8.45
CA ALA A 21 2.91 19.59 9.45
C ALA A 21 3.37 19.02 10.80
N SER A 22 2.80 17.90 11.22
CA SER A 22 3.19 17.17 12.44
C SER A 22 4.62 16.61 12.35
N ALA A 23 5.11 16.35 11.14
CA ALA A 23 6.50 15.96 10.88
C ALA A 23 7.46 17.14 10.74
N GLY A 24 7.02 18.36 11.03
CA GLY A 24 7.84 19.58 10.99
C GLY A 24 7.96 20.22 9.61
N ILE A 25 7.11 19.86 8.65
CA ILE A 25 7.06 20.47 7.31
C ILE A 25 5.88 21.45 7.27
N PRO A 26 6.11 22.77 7.40
CA PRO A 26 5.04 23.74 7.41
C PRO A 26 4.28 23.77 6.08
N ILE A 27 3.03 24.21 6.10
CA ILE A 27 2.15 24.23 4.92
C ILE A 27 2.76 25.04 3.77
N SER A 28 3.48 26.13 4.06
CA SER A 28 4.20 26.93 3.07
C SER A 28 5.21 26.12 2.24
N ASP A 29 5.78 25.08 2.81
CA ASP A 29 6.85 24.27 2.22
C ASP A 29 6.32 22.98 1.57
N GLN A 30 5.01 22.73 1.69
CA GLN A 30 4.33 21.57 1.13
C GLN A 30 4.03 21.76 -0.36
N VAL A 31 5.09 21.89 -1.15
CA VAL A 31 4.98 22.00 -2.62
C VAL A 31 5.12 20.60 -3.23
N PHE A 32 4.14 20.21 -4.03
CA PHE A 32 4.04 18.87 -4.59
C PHE A 32 4.40 18.84 -6.08
N THR A 33 5.01 17.74 -6.47
CA THR A 33 5.26 17.34 -7.86
C THR A 33 4.88 15.87 -8.04
N LYS A 34 5.06 15.33 -9.23
CA LYS A 34 4.89 13.89 -9.51
C LYS A 34 6.16 13.33 -10.13
N ASN A 35 6.45 12.06 -9.83
CA ASN A 35 7.49 11.36 -10.57
C ASN A 35 7.00 11.05 -12.00
N GLU A 36 7.87 10.48 -12.84
CA GLU A 36 7.57 10.11 -14.24
C GLU A 36 6.39 9.13 -14.40
N TRP A 37 6.00 8.46 -13.30
CA TRP A 37 4.92 7.48 -13.25
C TRP A 37 3.66 8.00 -12.55
N GLY A 38 3.66 9.24 -12.09
CA GLY A 38 2.51 9.89 -11.47
C GLY A 38 2.42 9.78 -9.95
N LYS A 39 3.37 9.11 -9.24
CA LYS A 39 3.42 9.11 -7.77
C LYS A 39 3.69 10.54 -7.29
N PRO A 40 2.83 11.12 -6.42
CA PRO A 40 3.06 12.44 -5.84
C PRO A 40 4.31 12.42 -4.93
N ARG A 41 5.04 13.53 -4.92
CA ARG A 41 6.24 13.74 -4.09
C ARG A 41 6.31 15.20 -3.64
N LEU A 42 6.99 15.45 -2.53
CA LEU A 42 7.40 16.80 -2.16
C LEU A 42 8.57 17.27 -3.06
N VAL A 43 8.53 18.52 -3.48
CA VAL A 43 9.64 19.13 -4.26
C VAL A 43 10.91 19.15 -3.43
N SER A 44 10.81 19.42 -2.12
CA SER A 44 11.96 19.42 -1.19
C SER A 44 12.60 18.05 -1.01
N ASN A 45 11.89 16.95 -1.32
CA ASN A 45 12.31 15.56 -1.01
C ASN A 45 12.68 15.33 0.49
N ALA A 46 12.18 16.16 1.39
CA ALA A 46 12.47 16.05 2.82
C ALA A 46 11.98 14.72 3.42
N VAL A 47 10.83 14.24 2.92
CA VAL A 47 10.26 12.91 3.24
C VAL A 47 9.61 12.33 1.99
N ASP A 48 9.51 11.01 1.92
CA ASP A 48 8.58 10.32 1.02
C ASP A 48 7.24 10.11 1.73
N PHE A 49 6.16 10.03 0.97
CA PHE A 49 4.84 9.75 1.50
C PHE A 49 4.03 8.84 0.57
N SER A 50 3.07 8.17 1.15
CA SER A 50 2.11 7.36 0.40
C SER A 50 0.73 7.51 0.99
N LEU A 51 -0.27 7.56 0.12
CA LEU A 51 -1.69 7.67 0.47
C LEU A 51 -2.46 6.48 -0.07
N SER A 52 -3.45 6.04 0.67
CA SER A 52 -4.47 5.11 0.19
C SER A 52 -5.83 5.42 0.81
N HIS A 53 -6.89 4.93 0.17
CA HIS A 53 -8.24 5.06 0.69
C HIS A 53 -9.10 3.86 0.28
N ALA A 54 -9.97 3.42 1.19
CA ALA A 54 -10.98 2.39 0.94
C ALA A 54 -12.24 2.71 1.77
N GLY A 55 -13.40 2.69 1.13
CA GLY A 55 -14.63 3.09 1.80
C GLY A 55 -14.53 4.51 2.38
N ASN A 56 -14.70 4.64 3.68
CA ASN A 56 -14.60 5.90 4.43
C ASN A 56 -13.23 6.10 5.09
N PHE A 57 -12.26 5.22 4.82
CA PHE A 57 -10.93 5.26 5.42
C PHE A 57 -9.91 5.87 4.46
N CYS A 58 -9.11 6.79 4.99
CA CYS A 58 -7.91 7.31 4.34
C CYS A 58 -6.70 6.98 5.22
N VAL A 59 -5.61 6.56 4.61
CA VAL A 59 -4.34 6.27 5.28
C VAL A 59 -3.23 7.09 4.65
N CYS A 60 -2.41 7.70 5.49
CA CYS A 60 -1.20 8.41 5.09
C CYS A 60 -0.01 7.82 5.83
N ALA A 61 1.06 7.54 5.12
CA ALA A 61 2.34 7.13 5.71
C ALA A 61 3.45 8.06 5.25
N LEU A 62 4.37 8.38 6.16
CA LEU A 62 5.58 9.19 5.91
C LEU A 62 6.82 8.41 6.34
N ASP A 63 7.91 8.60 5.60
CA ASP A 63 9.23 8.09 5.95
C ASP A 63 10.32 8.98 5.30
N SER A 64 11.52 8.97 5.84
CA SER A 64 12.71 9.55 5.18
C SER A 64 13.20 8.71 4.00
N SER A 65 12.73 7.47 3.89
CA SER A 65 13.04 6.51 2.82
C SER A 65 11.79 6.21 1.99
N PRO A 66 11.94 5.67 0.77
CA PRO A 66 10.79 5.26 -0.03
C PRO A 66 9.84 4.33 0.73
N LEU A 67 8.55 4.56 0.56
CA LEU A 67 7.50 3.74 1.17
C LEU A 67 6.27 3.65 0.26
N GLY A 68 5.41 2.68 0.57
CA GLY A 68 4.09 2.55 -0.03
C GLY A 68 3.09 2.00 0.97
N VAL A 69 1.92 2.62 1.08
CA VAL A 69 0.83 2.14 1.95
C VAL A 69 -0.41 1.84 1.11
N ASP A 70 -1.07 0.76 1.46
CA ASP A 70 -2.38 0.45 0.91
C ASP A 70 -3.36 0.08 2.01
N VAL A 71 -4.65 0.43 1.79
CA VAL A 71 -5.77 0.07 2.65
C VAL A 71 -6.90 -0.49 1.80
N GLU A 72 -7.49 -1.59 2.23
CA GLU A 72 -8.60 -2.22 1.52
C GLU A 72 -9.69 -2.77 2.46
N LEU A 73 -10.90 -2.77 1.92
CA LEU A 73 -12.06 -3.46 2.48
C LEU A 73 -12.25 -4.82 1.77
N PRO A 74 -12.94 -5.80 2.38
CA PRO A 74 -13.13 -7.14 1.82
C PRO A 74 -14.10 -7.14 0.61
N ARG A 75 -13.69 -6.48 -0.49
CA ARG A 75 -14.48 -6.36 -1.74
C ARG A 75 -13.82 -7.01 -2.96
N ILE A 76 -12.62 -7.55 -2.79
CA ILE A 76 -11.83 -8.11 -3.88
C ILE A 76 -12.35 -9.52 -4.19
N SER A 77 -12.51 -9.81 -5.48
CA SER A 77 -13.00 -11.11 -5.92
C SER A 77 -11.85 -12.07 -6.20
N MET A 78 -12.03 -13.37 -5.93
CA MET A 78 -11.07 -14.43 -6.26
C MET A 78 -10.70 -14.47 -7.75
N ALA A 79 -11.58 -14.02 -8.64
CA ALA A 79 -11.30 -13.93 -10.07
C ALA A 79 -10.14 -12.96 -10.38
N VAL A 80 -9.92 -11.93 -9.56
CA VAL A 80 -8.78 -11.01 -9.70
C VAL A 80 -7.48 -11.76 -9.41
N ALA A 81 -7.44 -12.53 -8.32
CA ALA A 81 -6.25 -13.32 -7.97
C ALA A 81 -5.89 -14.32 -9.08
N ALA A 82 -6.87 -15.05 -9.60
CA ALA A 82 -6.65 -16.02 -10.67
C ALA A 82 -6.08 -15.40 -11.97
N ARG A 83 -6.32 -14.11 -12.21
CA ARG A 83 -5.89 -13.44 -13.45
C ARG A 83 -4.61 -12.63 -13.32
N CYS A 84 -4.32 -12.12 -12.12
CA CYS A 84 -3.31 -11.08 -11.94
C CYS A 84 -2.22 -11.46 -10.94
N PHE A 85 -2.43 -12.47 -10.08
CA PHE A 85 -1.46 -12.82 -9.05
C PHE A 85 -0.39 -13.80 -9.57
N HIS A 86 0.71 -13.86 -8.84
CA HIS A 86 1.73 -14.87 -9.08
C HIS A 86 1.11 -16.28 -8.96
N PRO A 87 1.50 -17.26 -9.82
CA PRO A 87 0.94 -18.61 -9.77
C PRO A 87 0.97 -19.26 -8.38
N ASP A 88 2.05 -19.06 -7.62
CA ASP A 88 2.19 -19.61 -6.27
C ASP A 88 1.16 -19.01 -5.29
N GLU A 89 0.82 -17.71 -5.44
CA GLU A 89 -0.20 -17.06 -4.61
C GLU A 89 -1.59 -17.57 -4.95
N ALA A 90 -1.88 -17.72 -6.25
CA ALA A 90 -3.16 -18.29 -6.70
C ALA A 90 -3.32 -19.73 -6.23
N ALA A 91 -2.27 -20.55 -6.31
CA ALA A 91 -2.26 -21.91 -5.80
C ALA A 91 -2.44 -21.96 -4.28
N PHE A 92 -1.72 -21.10 -3.54
CA PHE A 92 -1.87 -20.99 -2.08
C PHE A 92 -3.31 -20.69 -1.67
N LEU A 93 -3.96 -19.71 -2.31
CA LEU A 93 -5.34 -19.35 -2.01
C LEU A 93 -6.28 -20.56 -2.19
N GLN A 94 -6.06 -21.42 -3.20
CA GLN A 94 -6.87 -22.61 -3.45
C GLN A 94 -6.68 -23.70 -2.38
N THR A 95 -5.57 -23.70 -1.63
CA THR A 95 -5.36 -24.67 -0.53
C THR A 95 -6.11 -24.29 0.74
N LEU A 96 -6.59 -23.07 0.86
CA LEU A 96 -7.26 -22.57 2.05
C LEU A 96 -8.74 -22.95 2.08
N PRO A 97 -9.33 -23.17 3.27
CA PRO A 97 -10.78 -23.21 3.43
C PRO A 97 -11.44 -21.92 2.92
N GLU A 98 -12.66 -22.03 2.40
CA GLU A 98 -13.37 -20.89 1.78
C GLU A 98 -13.47 -19.66 2.68
N GLU A 99 -13.69 -19.87 3.97
CA GLU A 99 -13.76 -18.79 4.98
C GLU A 99 -12.43 -18.04 5.15
N ALA A 100 -11.29 -18.71 4.94
CA ALA A 100 -9.96 -18.13 5.06
C ALA A 100 -9.49 -17.47 3.75
N GLN A 101 -10.02 -17.90 2.60
CA GLN A 101 -9.59 -17.40 1.30
C GLN A 101 -9.78 -15.88 1.15
N LYS A 102 -10.90 -15.35 1.65
CA LYS A 102 -11.23 -13.91 1.52
C LYS A 102 -10.25 -13.03 2.27
N ASP A 103 -9.89 -13.42 3.48
CA ASP A 103 -8.91 -12.67 4.27
C ASP A 103 -7.52 -12.78 3.68
N ALA A 104 -7.08 -13.97 3.29
CA ALA A 104 -5.79 -14.17 2.64
C ALA A 104 -5.68 -13.39 1.32
N LEU A 105 -6.73 -13.40 0.51
CA LEU A 105 -6.79 -12.61 -0.73
C LEU A 105 -6.63 -11.11 -0.45
N LEU A 106 -7.34 -10.60 0.55
CA LEU A 106 -7.26 -9.18 0.94
C LEU A 106 -5.87 -8.80 1.42
N ARG A 107 -5.23 -9.66 2.22
CA ARG A 107 -3.85 -9.48 2.69
C ARG A 107 -2.85 -9.48 1.54
N LEU A 108 -2.95 -10.44 0.62
CA LEU A 108 -2.09 -10.49 -0.57
C LEU A 108 -2.26 -9.24 -1.44
N TRP A 109 -3.50 -8.81 -1.66
CA TRP A 109 -3.80 -7.63 -2.48
C TRP A 109 -3.19 -6.36 -1.87
N THR A 110 -3.49 -6.06 -0.59
CA THR A 110 -2.97 -4.87 0.07
C THR A 110 -1.44 -4.86 0.13
N ALA A 111 -0.81 -6.03 0.33
CA ALA A 111 0.63 -6.18 0.32
C ALA A 111 1.21 -5.89 -1.08
N LYS A 112 0.60 -6.41 -2.15
CA LYS A 112 1.03 -6.15 -3.52
C LYS A 112 0.88 -4.69 -3.91
N GLU A 113 -0.26 -4.08 -3.61
CA GLU A 113 -0.52 -2.66 -3.88
C GLU A 113 0.44 -1.74 -3.09
N SER A 114 0.72 -2.06 -1.82
CA SER A 114 1.69 -1.30 -1.03
C SER A 114 3.10 -1.36 -1.65
N TYR A 115 3.51 -2.51 -2.18
CA TYR A 115 4.79 -2.65 -2.88
C TYR A 115 4.82 -1.87 -4.20
N LEU A 116 3.76 -1.89 -5.01
CA LEU A 116 3.67 -1.07 -6.22
C LEU A 116 3.77 0.43 -5.91
N LYS A 117 3.13 0.88 -4.83
CA LYS A 117 3.22 2.26 -4.34
C LYS A 117 4.62 2.59 -3.82
N TYR A 118 5.30 1.65 -3.16
CA TYR A 118 6.71 1.77 -2.78
C TYR A 118 7.60 1.97 -4.01
N LEU A 119 7.43 1.17 -5.05
CA LEU A 119 8.17 1.32 -6.31
C LEU A 119 7.85 2.63 -7.03
N GLY A 120 6.66 3.18 -6.81
CA GLY A 120 6.22 4.43 -7.43
C GLY A 120 6.04 4.34 -8.96
N ARG A 121 5.87 3.12 -9.50
CA ARG A 121 5.71 2.85 -10.94
C ARG A 121 4.28 2.50 -11.34
N GLY A 122 3.36 2.41 -10.35
CA GLY A 122 1.97 2.04 -10.56
C GLY A 122 1.82 0.66 -11.21
N LEU A 123 0.72 0.45 -11.92
CA LEU A 123 0.38 -0.82 -12.59
C LEU A 123 1.28 -1.18 -13.79
N ARG A 124 2.37 -0.46 -14.04
CA ARG A 124 3.37 -0.83 -15.05
C ARG A 124 4.25 -2.01 -14.60
N VAL A 125 4.28 -2.29 -13.31
CA VAL A 125 4.87 -3.51 -12.79
C VAL A 125 3.77 -4.56 -12.71
N PRO A 126 3.86 -5.65 -13.48
CA PRO A 126 2.84 -6.70 -13.45
C PRO A 126 2.76 -7.33 -12.06
N LEU A 127 1.55 -7.56 -11.57
CA LEU A 127 1.33 -8.15 -10.24
C LEU A 127 1.85 -9.59 -10.14
N ASP A 128 1.94 -10.31 -11.25
CA ASP A 128 2.47 -11.68 -11.33
C ASP A 128 4.01 -11.73 -11.41
N SER A 129 4.69 -10.58 -11.55
CA SER A 129 6.16 -10.53 -11.65
C SER A 129 6.89 -10.65 -10.31
N PHE A 130 6.16 -10.69 -9.21
CA PHE A 130 6.67 -10.87 -7.86
C PHE A 130 5.66 -11.62 -6.98
N CYS A 131 6.14 -12.26 -5.93
CA CYS A 131 5.33 -13.09 -5.04
C CYS A 131 5.33 -12.51 -3.61
N VAL A 132 4.16 -12.50 -2.99
CA VAL A 132 3.97 -12.26 -1.55
C VAL A 132 3.63 -13.60 -0.89
N ARG A 133 4.35 -13.96 0.16
CA ARG A 133 4.06 -15.14 0.98
C ARG A 133 3.43 -14.72 2.29
N LEU A 134 2.39 -15.42 2.68
CA LEU A 134 1.73 -15.27 3.98
C LEU A 134 2.08 -16.47 4.85
N ASP A 135 2.53 -16.19 6.06
CA ASP A 135 2.77 -17.19 7.09
C ASP A 135 2.29 -16.69 8.46
N GLU A 136 2.59 -17.43 9.52
CA GLU A 136 2.26 -17.08 10.91
C GLU A 136 2.93 -15.79 11.40
N ASN A 137 4.05 -15.40 10.78
CA ASN A 137 4.80 -14.18 11.12
C ASN A 137 4.33 -12.96 10.32
N GLY A 138 3.44 -13.16 9.33
CA GLY A 138 2.87 -12.09 8.49
C GLY A 138 3.16 -12.25 7.01
N ALA A 139 3.23 -11.13 6.32
CA ALA A 139 3.52 -11.08 4.88
C ALA A 139 5.01 -10.86 4.60
N SER A 140 5.56 -11.60 3.66
CA SER A 140 6.93 -11.43 3.16
C SER A 140 6.96 -11.29 1.64
N LEU A 141 7.91 -10.49 1.13
CA LEU A 141 8.03 -10.18 -0.30
C LEU A 141 9.17 -10.96 -0.95
N GLN A 142 8.88 -11.58 -2.06
CA GLN A 142 9.85 -12.18 -2.97
C GLN A 142 9.74 -11.48 -4.34
N ALA A 143 10.65 -10.56 -4.60
CA ALA A 143 10.67 -9.79 -5.83
C ALA A 143 12.10 -9.69 -6.38
N PRO A 144 12.30 -9.86 -7.70
CA PRO A 144 13.61 -9.71 -8.31
C PRO A 144 14.21 -8.32 -8.03
N GLY A 145 15.43 -8.29 -7.48
CA GLY A 145 16.14 -7.05 -7.17
C GLY A 145 15.61 -6.27 -5.95
N ALA A 146 14.62 -6.79 -5.23
CA ALA A 146 14.18 -6.17 -3.99
C ALA A 146 15.26 -6.25 -2.89
N SER A 147 15.38 -5.19 -2.10
CA SER A 147 16.27 -5.17 -0.95
C SER A 147 15.81 -6.16 0.12
N SER A 148 16.73 -6.92 0.70
CA SER A 148 16.45 -7.82 1.83
C SER A 148 16.00 -7.08 3.11
N ALA A 149 16.23 -5.77 3.18
CA ALA A 149 15.75 -4.93 4.27
C ALA A 149 14.28 -4.51 4.12
N LEU A 150 13.66 -4.74 2.95
CA LEU A 150 12.27 -4.35 2.72
C LEU A 150 11.32 -5.22 3.55
N ARG A 151 10.33 -4.60 4.15
CA ARG A 151 9.34 -5.24 5.04
C ARG A 151 7.93 -4.86 4.62
N LEU A 152 7.02 -5.80 4.82
CA LEU A 152 5.57 -5.61 4.71
C LEU A 152 5.00 -5.63 6.13
N HIS A 153 4.49 -4.51 6.58
CA HIS A 153 3.88 -4.37 7.91
C HIS A 153 2.37 -4.34 7.77
N GLU A 154 1.72 -5.39 8.26
CA GLU A 154 0.27 -5.54 8.18
C GLU A 154 -0.41 -4.97 9.43
N TYR A 155 -1.55 -4.29 9.23
CA TYR A 155 -2.41 -3.78 10.28
C TYR A 155 -3.87 -4.08 9.96
N THR A 156 -4.69 -4.07 11.00
CA THR A 156 -6.15 -4.18 10.87
C THR A 156 -6.79 -3.03 11.65
N HIS A 157 -7.77 -2.37 11.05
CA HIS A 157 -8.53 -1.30 11.68
C HIS A 157 -9.96 -1.32 11.15
N ASP A 158 -10.96 -1.46 12.03
CA ASP A 158 -12.39 -1.45 11.71
C ASP A 158 -12.77 -2.27 10.46
N GLY A 159 -12.25 -3.49 10.38
CA GLY A 159 -12.51 -4.41 9.27
C GLY A 159 -11.73 -4.13 7.99
N CYS A 160 -10.89 -3.07 7.95
CA CYS A 160 -9.94 -2.84 6.88
C CYS A 160 -8.66 -3.62 7.09
N ARG A 161 -8.03 -4.02 6.01
CA ARG A 161 -6.62 -4.44 5.99
C ARG A 161 -5.75 -3.30 5.46
N ILE A 162 -4.63 -3.07 6.15
CA ILE A 162 -3.65 -2.07 5.77
C ILE A 162 -2.30 -2.77 5.65
N CYS A 163 -1.55 -2.46 4.60
CA CYS A 163 -0.17 -2.90 4.47
C CYS A 163 0.73 -1.72 4.18
N LEU A 164 1.84 -1.63 4.91
CA LEU A 164 2.92 -0.65 4.71
C LEU A 164 4.18 -1.38 4.23
N CYS A 165 4.65 -1.02 3.05
CA CYS A 165 5.91 -1.48 2.47
C CYS A 165 6.99 -0.42 2.71
N THR A 166 8.01 -0.75 3.49
CA THR A 166 9.12 0.15 3.84
C THR A 166 10.36 -0.62 4.27
N LYS A 167 11.52 0.05 4.36
CA LYS A 167 12.74 -0.49 4.99
C LYS A 167 12.83 -0.15 6.47
N SER A 168 11.99 0.73 6.94
CA SER A 168 11.99 1.18 8.34
C SER A 168 11.34 0.16 9.27
N PRO A 169 11.62 0.22 10.58
CA PRO A 169 10.91 -0.56 11.59
C PRO A 169 9.41 -0.30 11.55
N ARG A 170 8.63 -1.26 12.06
CA ARG A 170 7.17 -1.16 12.10
C ARG A 170 6.72 0.07 12.90
N PRO A 171 6.09 1.09 12.28
CA PRO A 171 5.53 2.22 13.02
C PRO A 171 4.21 1.82 13.69
N PRO A 172 3.83 2.49 14.80
CA PRO A 172 2.49 2.35 15.35
C PRO A 172 1.44 2.89 14.37
N LEU A 173 0.25 2.32 14.40
CA LEU A 173 -0.94 2.90 13.76
C LEU A 173 -1.46 4.02 14.68
N GLN A 174 -1.65 5.22 14.15
CA GLN A 174 -2.15 6.39 14.87
C GLN A 174 -3.52 6.82 14.35
#